data_1c43c026e3e2a2e8c2eb53a118e7f85d
#
_entry.id   1c43c026e3e2a2e8c2eb53a118e7f85d
#
_cell.length_a   1.000
_cell.length_b   1.000
_cell.length_c   1.000
_cell.angle_alpha   90.00
_cell.angle_beta   90.00
_cell.angle_gamma   90.00
#
_symmetry.space_group_name_H-M   'P 1'
#
loop_
_entity.id
_entity.type
_entity.pdbx_description
1 polymer ?
#
loop_
_entity_poly.entity_id
_entity_poly.type
_entity_poly.pdbx_seq_one_letter_code
_entity_poly.pdbx_strand_id
1 'polypeptide(L)'
;NVPYMEDEQFVSRFRYGVTKLREANEAPILLVEHEGGMSQLGDPGVVHKNELLRSCYESLCREGVKDLYLFKCEEMDFPEDGTVDGVHPNDLGMEATAAGYEKKIREIFRDNSYFCPEQK
;
A
#
# COMPACT_ATOMS: atom_id res chain seq x y z
N ASN A 1 -13.74 1.21 -5.84
CA ASN A 1 -13.69 0.32 -7.02
C ASN A 1 -12.45 0.58 -7.89
N VAL A 2 -11.28 0.48 -7.27
CA VAL A 2 -9.98 0.68 -7.93
C VAL A 2 -9.80 -0.23 -9.16
N PRO A 3 -10.20 -1.52 -9.17
CA PRO A 3 -10.02 -2.39 -10.32
C PRO A 3 -10.74 -1.91 -11.59
N TYR A 4 -11.80 -1.13 -11.45
CA TYR A 4 -12.62 -0.64 -12.57
C TYR A 4 -12.30 0.78 -13.02
N MET A 5 -11.32 1.43 -12.36
CA MET A 5 -10.88 2.77 -12.73
C MET A 5 -9.98 2.70 -13.98
N GLU A 6 -10.15 3.66 -14.90
CA GLU A 6 -9.25 3.80 -16.04
C GLU A 6 -7.80 4.05 -15.59
N ASP A 7 -6.82 3.49 -16.31
CA ASP A 7 -5.42 3.52 -15.93
C ASP A 7 -4.86 4.94 -15.75
N GLU A 8 -5.16 5.83 -16.69
CA GLU A 8 -4.74 7.23 -16.62
C GLU A 8 -5.33 7.94 -15.39
N GLN A 9 -6.59 7.65 -15.07
CA GLN A 9 -7.26 8.21 -13.91
C GLN A 9 -6.64 7.67 -12.60
N PHE A 10 -6.32 6.38 -12.56
CA PHE A 10 -5.66 5.75 -11.44
C PHE A 10 -4.30 6.40 -11.16
N VAL A 11 -3.44 6.46 -12.17
CA VAL A 11 -2.09 7.03 -12.04
C VAL A 11 -2.15 8.52 -11.68
N SER A 12 -3.01 9.30 -12.35
CA SER A 12 -3.12 10.73 -12.09
C SER A 12 -3.60 11.03 -10.67
N ARG A 13 -4.53 10.26 -10.13
CA ARG A 13 -5.03 10.42 -8.75
C ARG A 13 -3.96 10.07 -7.71
N PHE A 14 -3.21 8.99 -7.91
CA PHE A 14 -2.10 8.65 -7.02
C PHE A 14 -1.03 9.73 -7.02
N ARG A 15 -0.59 10.18 -8.20
CA ARG A 15 0.39 11.25 -8.31
C ARG A 15 -0.09 12.54 -7.66
N TYR A 16 -1.33 12.93 -7.93
CA TYR A 16 -1.93 14.11 -7.32
C TYR A 16 -1.97 13.99 -5.79
N GLY A 17 -2.43 12.85 -5.26
CA GLY A 17 -2.50 12.61 -3.82
C GLY A 17 -1.13 12.68 -3.14
N VAL A 18 -0.12 12.01 -3.70
CA VAL A 18 1.26 12.07 -3.16
C VAL A 18 1.80 13.49 -3.19
N THR A 19 1.61 14.21 -4.30
CA THR A 19 2.05 15.61 -4.42
C THR A 19 1.41 16.48 -3.36
N LYS A 20 0.09 16.38 -3.18
CA LYS A 20 -0.63 17.18 -2.18
C LYS A 20 -0.24 16.84 -0.74
N LEU A 21 -0.05 15.58 -0.43
CA LEU A 21 0.43 15.17 0.89
C LEU A 21 1.84 15.70 1.16
N ARG A 22 2.72 15.65 0.17
CA ARG A 22 4.10 16.13 0.31
C ARG A 22 4.18 17.66 0.41
N GLU A 23 3.34 18.39 -0.30
CA GLU A 23 3.20 19.85 -0.15
C GLU A 23 2.74 20.24 1.27
N ALA A 24 1.89 19.41 1.89
CA ALA A 24 1.28 19.71 3.17
C ALA A 24 2.13 19.34 4.40
N ASN A 25 3.01 18.33 4.28
CA ASN A 25 3.79 17.83 5.41
C ASN A 25 4.99 16.97 4.97
N GLU A 26 5.88 16.70 5.92
CA GLU A 26 7.08 15.87 5.72
C GLU A 26 6.94 14.42 6.22
N ALA A 27 5.75 14.03 6.68
CA ALA A 27 5.52 12.68 7.19
C ALA A 27 5.75 11.61 6.11
N PRO A 28 6.19 10.41 6.49
CA PRO A 28 6.27 9.28 5.56
C PRO A 28 4.93 9.02 4.86
N ILE A 29 4.99 8.74 3.56
CA ILE A 29 3.83 8.37 2.76
C ILE A 29 3.95 6.90 2.39
N LEU A 30 2.96 6.09 2.78
CA LEU A 30 2.90 4.68 2.44
C LEU A 30 1.84 4.43 1.38
N LEU A 31 2.27 4.05 0.18
CA LEU A 31 1.39 3.52 -0.85
C LEU A 31 1.15 2.03 -0.57
N VAL A 32 -0.09 1.60 -0.68
CA VAL A 32 -0.49 0.22 -0.37
C VAL A 32 -1.13 -0.40 -1.59
N GLU A 33 -0.62 -1.57 -1.99
CA GLU A 33 -1.25 -2.38 -3.01
C GLU A 33 -2.58 -2.96 -2.49
N HIS A 34 -3.43 -3.34 -3.42
CA HIS A 34 -4.67 -4.03 -3.08
C HIS A 34 -4.30 -5.41 -2.52
N GLU A 35 -4.70 -5.68 -1.29
CA GLU A 35 -4.42 -6.92 -0.59
C GLU A 35 -5.06 -8.14 -1.28
N GLY A 36 -6.22 -7.93 -1.90
CA GLY A 36 -6.99 -8.98 -2.54
C GLY A 36 -7.23 -10.20 -1.64
N GLY A 37 -8.43 -10.69 -1.56
CA GLY A 37 -8.63 -12.07 -1.12
C GLY A 37 -8.00 -13.03 -2.13
N MET A 38 -7.88 -14.30 -1.80
CA MET A 38 -7.28 -15.34 -2.66
C MET A 38 -7.83 -15.31 -4.11
N SER A 39 -9.12 -15.09 -4.27
CA SER A 39 -9.75 -14.98 -5.58
C SER A 39 -9.33 -13.74 -6.37
N GLN A 40 -8.83 -12.72 -5.71
CA GLN A 40 -8.42 -11.46 -6.34
C GLN A 40 -6.91 -11.36 -6.60
N LEU A 41 -6.08 -12.13 -5.92
CA LEU A 41 -4.65 -12.21 -6.24
C LEU A 41 -4.42 -12.72 -7.66
N GLY A 42 -5.33 -13.55 -8.16
CA GLY A 42 -5.33 -14.03 -9.54
C GLY A 42 -6.20 -13.20 -10.50
N ASP A 43 -6.91 -12.17 -10.03
CA ASP A 43 -7.71 -11.30 -10.89
C ASP A 43 -6.78 -10.40 -11.72
N PRO A 44 -6.81 -10.51 -13.06
CA PRO A 44 -5.95 -9.72 -13.93
C PRO A 44 -6.09 -8.20 -13.71
N GLY A 45 -7.28 -7.73 -13.36
CA GLY A 45 -7.54 -6.32 -13.09
C GLY A 45 -6.82 -5.83 -11.82
N VAL A 46 -6.82 -6.63 -10.77
CA VAL A 46 -6.11 -6.32 -9.51
C VAL A 46 -4.61 -6.36 -9.71
N VAL A 47 -4.10 -7.42 -10.36
CA VAL A 47 -2.67 -7.55 -10.70
C VAL A 47 -2.20 -6.36 -11.50
N HIS A 48 -2.94 -5.99 -12.54
CA HIS A 48 -2.61 -4.84 -13.38
C HIS A 48 -2.57 -3.51 -12.59
N LYS A 49 -3.53 -3.26 -11.70
CA LYS A 49 -3.54 -2.05 -10.88
C LYS A 49 -2.37 -2.00 -9.88
N ASN A 50 -2.02 -3.14 -9.31
CA ASN A 50 -0.82 -3.22 -8.46
C ASN A 50 0.45 -2.93 -9.24
N GLU A 51 0.58 -3.44 -10.47
CA GLU A 51 1.71 -3.12 -11.36
C GLU A 51 1.77 -1.64 -11.71
N LEU A 52 0.64 -1.01 -12.02
CA LEU A 52 0.56 0.44 -12.23
C LEU A 52 0.99 1.23 -11.00
N LEU A 53 0.59 0.80 -9.81
CA LEU A 53 0.99 1.46 -8.56
C LEU A 53 2.50 1.35 -8.34
N ARG A 54 3.10 0.18 -8.60
CA ARG A 54 4.56 -0.04 -8.54
C ARG A 54 5.30 0.92 -9.49
N SER A 55 4.83 1.00 -10.72
CA SER A 55 5.42 1.89 -11.74
C SER A 55 5.28 3.37 -11.35
N CYS A 56 4.15 3.74 -10.78
CA CYS A 56 3.91 5.08 -10.26
C CYS A 56 4.86 5.41 -9.09
N TYR A 57 5.00 4.50 -8.13
CA TYR A 57 5.93 4.61 -7.01
C TYR A 57 7.38 4.82 -7.50
N GLU A 58 7.86 3.96 -8.40
CA GLU A 58 9.22 4.05 -8.95
C GLU A 58 9.46 5.37 -9.68
N SER A 59 8.47 5.85 -10.44
CA SER A 59 8.53 7.13 -11.13
C SER A 59 8.64 8.30 -10.15
N LEU A 60 7.81 8.31 -9.11
CA LEU A 60 7.82 9.35 -8.07
C LEU A 60 9.16 9.36 -7.30
N CYS A 61 9.71 8.20 -6.99
CA CYS A 61 11.03 8.08 -6.37
C CYS A 61 12.13 8.65 -7.26
N ARG A 62 12.12 8.33 -8.56
CA ARG A 62 13.09 8.88 -9.54
C ARG A 62 12.96 10.40 -9.70
N GLU A 63 11.76 10.94 -9.54
CA GLU A 63 11.50 12.39 -9.56
C GLU A 63 11.94 13.10 -8.27
N GLY A 64 12.43 12.35 -7.28
CA GLY A 64 12.97 12.88 -6.04
C GLY A 64 11.98 13.04 -4.90
N VAL A 65 10.80 12.42 -4.98
CA VAL A 65 9.86 12.38 -3.85
C VAL A 65 10.49 11.55 -2.73
N LYS A 66 10.69 12.20 -1.57
CA LYS A 66 11.34 11.59 -0.40
C LYS A 66 10.31 10.93 0.52
N ASP A 67 10.79 10.00 1.34
CA ASP A 67 9.98 9.32 2.36
C ASP A 67 8.68 8.73 1.82
N LEU A 68 8.78 8.16 0.59
CA LEU A 68 7.71 7.44 -0.08
C LEU A 68 8.01 5.95 -0.03
N TYR A 69 7.06 5.17 0.43
CA TYR A 69 7.19 3.73 0.64
C TYR A 69 6.07 2.99 -0.09
N LEU A 70 6.35 1.73 -0.42
CA LEU A 70 5.38 0.83 -1.03
C LEU A 70 5.20 -0.40 -0.16
N PHE A 71 3.95 -0.76 0.15
CA PHE A 71 3.59 -2.01 0.79
C PHE A 71 2.94 -2.92 -0.25
N LYS A 72 3.68 -3.95 -0.63
CA LYS A 72 3.24 -4.89 -1.66
C LYS A 72 2.29 -5.93 -1.07
N CYS A 73 1.36 -6.41 -1.88
CA CYS A 73 0.39 -7.41 -1.45
C CYS A 73 1.06 -8.70 -0.93
N GLU A 74 2.21 -9.09 -1.50
CA GLU A 74 2.97 -10.25 -1.05
C GLU A 74 3.54 -10.11 0.36
N GLU A 75 3.69 -8.88 0.85
CA GLU A 75 4.22 -8.61 2.20
C GLU A 75 3.15 -8.73 3.30
N MET A 76 1.87 -8.83 2.92
CA MET A 76 0.75 -8.89 3.88
C MET A 76 0.55 -10.26 4.50
N ASP A 77 1.10 -11.32 3.87
CA ASP A 77 0.93 -12.71 4.31
C ASP A 77 -0.55 -13.09 4.55
N PHE A 78 -1.41 -12.68 3.60
CA PHE A 78 -2.85 -12.82 3.72
C PHE A 78 -3.26 -14.29 3.63
N PRO A 79 -4.02 -14.83 4.61
CA PRO A 79 -4.35 -16.26 4.65
C PRO A 79 -5.36 -16.65 3.55
N GLU A 80 -5.28 -17.90 3.11
CA GLU A 80 -6.11 -18.45 2.04
C GLU A 80 -7.60 -18.36 2.34
N ASP A 81 -7.98 -18.55 3.62
CA ASP A 81 -9.34 -18.49 4.12
C ASP A 81 -9.69 -17.14 4.80
N GLY A 82 -8.91 -16.11 4.50
CA GLY A 82 -9.01 -14.79 5.11
C GLY A 82 -10.17 -13.91 4.64
N THR A 83 -11.12 -14.43 3.84
CA THR A 83 -12.25 -13.66 3.34
C THR A 83 -13.59 -14.34 3.61
N VAL A 84 -14.68 -13.55 3.61
CA VAL A 84 -16.05 -14.07 3.72
C VAL A 84 -16.65 -14.44 2.36
N ASP A 85 -16.18 -13.82 1.27
CA ASP A 85 -16.77 -13.94 -0.07
C ASP A 85 -15.72 -13.93 -1.20
N GLY A 86 -14.46 -14.10 -0.85
CA GLY A 86 -13.33 -13.99 -1.79
C GLY A 86 -12.80 -12.57 -1.99
N VAL A 87 -13.45 -11.56 -1.38
CA VAL A 87 -13.08 -10.13 -1.51
C VAL A 87 -12.92 -9.46 -0.16
N HIS A 88 -13.93 -9.57 0.70
CA HIS A 88 -13.99 -8.86 1.98
C HIS A 88 -13.31 -9.68 3.08
N PRO A 89 -12.33 -9.12 3.80
CA PRO A 89 -11.65 -9.82 4.87
C PRO A 89 -12.62 -10.28 5.98
N ASN A 90 -12.41 -11.49 6.47
CA ASN A 90 -12.96 -11.96 7.73
C ASN A 90 -11.99 -11.61 8.89
N ASP A 91 -12.25 -12.10 10.09
CA ASP A 91 -11.41 -11.80 11.26
C ASP A 91 -9.94 -12.21 11.06
N LEU A 92 -9.69 -13.37 10.44
CA LEU A 92 -8.33 -13.86 10.13
C LEU A 92 -7.63 -12.94 9.12
N GLY A 93 -8.35 -12.54 8.07
CA GLY A 93 -7.82 -11.61 7.07
C GLY A 93 -7.53 -10.22 7.65
N MET A 94 -8.40 -9.73 8.52
CA MET A 94 -8.19 -8.46 9.22
C MET A 94 -6.99 -8.50 10.16
N GLU A 95 -6.81 -9.60 10.91
CA GLU A 95 -5.65 -9.79 11.79
C GLU A 95 -4.34 -9.84 10.99
N ALA A 96 -4.30 -10.61 9.91
CA ALA A 96 -3.12 -10.69 9.04
C ALA A 96 -2.78 -9.32 8.42
N THR A 97 -3.77 -8.61 7.93
CA THR A 97 -3.61 -7.26 7.38
C THR A 97 -3.05 -6.30 8.44
N ALA A 98 -3.62 -6.31 9.64
CA ALA A 98 -3.14 -5.46 10.74
C ALA A 98 -1.68 -5.78 11.13
N ALA A 99 -1.31 -7.05 11.21
CA ALA A 99 0.06 -7.48 11.50
C ALA A 99 1.03 -7.04 10.39
N GLY A 100 0.64 -7.16 9.13
CA GLY A 100 1.42 -6.69 7.99
C GLY A 100 1.67 -5.19 8.03
N TYR A 101 0.64 -4.39 8.28
CA TYR A 101 0.76 -2.94 8.44
C TYR A 101 1.66 -2.56 9.62
N GLU A 102 1.47 -3.20 10.77
CA GLU A 102 2.30 -2.95 11.95
C GLU A 102 3.77 -3.18 11.64
N LYS A 103 4.10 -4.31 11.03
CA LYS A 103 5.47 -4.65 10.62
C LYS A 103 6.04 -3.57 9.69
N LYS A 104 5.29 -3.22 8.64
CA LYS A 104 5.74 -2.22 7.65
C LYS A 104 5.94 -0.84 8.25
N ILE A 105 5.03 -0.39 9.10
CA ILE A 105 5.12 0.88 9.80
C ILE A 105 6.34 0.90 10.72
N ARG A 106 6.59 -0.17 11.46
CA ARG A 106 7.77 -0.27 12.32
C ARG A 106 9.09 -0.25 11.52
N GLU A 107 9.13 -0.83 10.33
CA GLU A 107 10.27 -0.76 9.43
C GLU A 107 10.52 0.68 8.97
N ILE A 108 9.49 1.38 8.49
CA ILE A 108 9.57 2.77 8.05
C ILE A 108 10.11 3.66 9.16
N PHE A 109 9.60 3.52 10.36
CA PHE A 109 10.02 4.36 11.48
C PHE A 109 11.38 3.99 12.08
N ARG A 110 11.88 2.76 11.90
CA ARG A 110 13.25 2.42 12.27
C ARG A 110 14.28 3.08 11.37
N ASP A 111 13.98 3.18 10.09
CA ASP A 111 14.88 3.77 9.10
C ASP A 111 14.81 5.30 9.13
N ASN A 112 13.75 5.85 9.65
CA ASN A 112 13.52 7.29 9.80
C ASN A 112 13.57 7.69 11.27
N SER A 113 14.41 8.64 11.60
CA SER A 113 14.56 9.24 12.94
C SER A 113 13.29 9.97 13.46
N TYR A 114 12.17 9.85 12.79
CA TYR A 114 10.89 10.43 13.16
C TYR A 114 10.21 9.73 14.33
N PHE A 115 10.61 8.52 14.67
CA PHE A 115 9.95 7.82 15.72
C PHE A 115 10.74 7.82 17.01
N CYS A 116 10.14 8.58 17.78
CA CYS A 116 9.86 8.47 19.22
C CYS A 116 11.05 8.32 20.12
N PRO A 117 11.16 9.28 21.01
CA PRO A 117 12.00 9.08 22.18
C PRO A 117 11.55 7.81 22.90
N GLU A 118 12.52 7.03 23.27
CA GLU A 118 12.41 5.90 24.17
C GLU A 118 11.25 6.07 25.14
N GLN A 119 10.24 5.22 25.02
CA GLN A 119 9.37 4.96 26.16
C GLN A 119 10.26 4.29 27.20
N LYS A 120 10.74 5.11 28.06
CA LYS A 120 11.33 4.62 29.31
C LYS A 120 10.23 4.00 30.17
#